data_1f33aabfa079cfea72855b5ee48a2b95
#
_entry.id   1f33aabfa079cfea72855b5ee48a2b95
#
_cell.length_a   1.000
_cell.length_b   1.000
_cell.length_c   1.000
_cell.angle_alpha   90.00
_cell.angle_beta   90.00
_cell.angle_gamma   90.00
#
_symmetry.space_group_name_H-M   'P 1'
#
loop_
_entity.id
_entity.type
_entity.pdbx_description
1 polymer ?
#
loop_
_entity_poly.entity_id
_entity_poly.type
_entity_poly.pdbx_seq_one_letter_code
_entity_poly.pdbx_strand_id
1 'polypeptide(L)'
;PYHHLAIHPYPVNLVARTQLPNGINIVIRPIRPEDADLEQNFTRQLSNEAKYFRFMSSIQELTPEMLTRFTQIDYHNEMALIAVTEDQHHEVELGVARYVINPDKRSCEFALVVADEWQRQGIGHKLMNHLMGIARDRGLERMEGEVLSNNFKMLDLMKSLYFQVTPYPEDNSIKQVVIDL
;
A
#
# COMPACT_ATOMS: atom_id res chain seq x y z
N PRO A 1 -21.37 13.65 -18.86
CA PRO A 1 -22.05 12.35 -18.93
C PRO A 1 -21.12 11.16 -19.25
N TYR A 2 -19.84 11.39 -19.63
CA TYR A 2 -18.91 10.32 -20.05
C TYR A 2 -17.67 10.18 -19.16
N HIS A 3 -17.67 10.72 -17.94
CA HIS A 3 -16.53 10.64 -17.01
C HIS A 3 -16.12 9.20 -16.66
N HIS A 4 -17.07 8.26 -16.72
CA HIS A 4 -16.81 6.84 -16.49
C HIS A 4 -16.04 6.14 -17.62
N LEU A 5 -15.90 6.80 -18.76
CA LEU A 5 -15.14 6.31 -19.91
C LEU A 5 -13.76 6.99 -20.02
N ALA A 6 -13.41 7.86 -19.08
CA ALA A 6 -12.12 8.53 -19.11
C ALA A 6 -11.00 7.52 -18.78
N ILE A 7 -10.11 7.33 -19.74
CA ILE A 7 -8.87 6.58 -19.51
C ILE A 7 -7.91 7.54 -18.80
N HIS A 8 -7.59 7.24 -17.53
CA HIS A 8 -6.59 8.02 -16.81
C HIS A 8 -5.20 7.54 -17.21
N PRO A 9 -4.33 8.44 -17.71
CA PRO A 9 -2.97 8.06 -18.06
C PRO A 9 -2.18 7.67 -16.80
N TYR A 10 -1.14 6.85 -17.01
CA TYR A 10 -0.22 6.50 -15.93
C TYR A 10 0.40 7.78 -15.33
N PRO A 11 0.30 7.97 -14.00
CA PRO A 11 0.72 9.22 -13.34
C PRO A 11 2.24 9.27 -13.14
N VAL A 12 2.99 9.51 -14.20
CA VAL A 12 4.46 9.56 -14.21
C VAL A 12 5.03 10.55 -13.20
N ASN A 13 4.31 11.64 -12.95
CA ASN A 13 4.69 12.67 -11.99
C ASN A 13 4.73 12.19 -10.52
N LEU A 14 4.14 11.03 -10.23
CA LEU A 14 4.14 10.44 -8.89
C LEU A 14 5.32 9.47 -8.65
N VAL A 15 6.16 9.26 -9.64
CA VAL A 15 7.37 8.44 -9.50
C VAL A 15 8.40 9.18 -8.64
N ALA A 16 8.87 8.55 -7.58
CA ALA A 16 9.88 9.11 -6.67
C ALA A 16 11.08 8.16 -6.55
N ARG A 17 12.28 8.74 -6.56
CA ARG A 17 13.52 7.99 -6.39
C ARG A 17 14.14 8.38 -5.05
N THR A 18 14.58 7.40 -4.28
CA THR A 18 15.19 7.62 -2.97
C THR A 18 16.23 6.54 -2.68
N GLN A 19 16.97 6.73 -1.60
CA GLN A 19 17.97 5.78 -1.15
C GLN A 19 17.66 5.37 0.28
N LEU A 20 17.81 4.08 0.57
CA LEU A 20 17.70 3.56 1.93
C LEU A 20 18.96 3.88 2.74
N PRO A 21 18.90 3.83 4.09
CA PRO A 21 20.08 4.08 4.94
C PRO A 21 21.28 3.17 4.62
N ASN A 22 21.03 1.97 4.11
CA ASN A 22 22.09 1.02 3.70
C ASN A 22 22.70 1.32 2.31
N GLY A 23 22.26 2.40 1.65
CA GLY A 23 22.77 2.82 0.34
C GLY A 23 22.04 2.22 -0.86
N ILE A 24 21.05 1.36 -0.65
CA ILE A 24 20.28 0.77 -1.75
C ILE A 24 19.32 1.81 -2.33
N ASN A 25 19.37 1.96 -3.64
CA ASN A 25 18.46 2.84 -4.38
C ASN A 25 17.12 2.14 -4.58
N ILE A 26 16.04 2.85 -4.28
CA ILE A 26 14.68 2.39 -4.51
C ILE A 26 13.89 3.41 -5.34
N VAL A 27 12.91 2.90 -6.07
CA VAL A 27 11.92 3.70 -6.79
C VAL A 27 10.56 3.41 -6.16
N ILE A 28 9.83 4.45 -5.79
CA ILE A 28 8.43 4.36 -5.41
C ILE A 28 7.62 4.89 -6.58
N ARG A 29 6.76 4.07 -7.11
CA ARG A 29 5.96 4.39 -8.29
C ARG A 29 4.56 3.80 -8.25
N PRO A 30 3.59 4.42 -8.93
CA PRO A 30 2.28 3.78 -9.11
C PRO A 30 2.41 2.43 -9.80
N ILE A 31 1.59 1.47 -9.33
CA ILE A 31 1.50 0.15 -9.96
C ILE A 31 0.87 0.27 -11.35
N ARG A 32 1.21 -0.64 -12.24
CA ARG A 32 0.67 -0.73 -13.61
C ARG A 32 0.37 -2.18 -13.97
N PRO A 33 -0.45 -2.42 -15.01
CA PRO A 33 -0.83 -3.78 -15.40
C PRO A 33 0.35 -4.72 -15.65
N GLU A 34 1.46 -4.20 -16.18
CA GLU A 34 2.69 -4.96 -16.47
C GLU A 34 3.39 -5.47 -15.21
N ASP A 35 2.99 -4.98 -14.03
CA ASP A 35 3.56 -5.41 -12.75
C ASP A 35 2.93 -6.69 -12.17
N ALA A 36 2.04 -7.36 -12.91
CA ALA A 36 1.34 -8.54 -12.40
C ALA A 36 2.29 -9.64 -11.91
N ASP A 37 3.33 -9.96 -12.66
CA ASP A 37 4.33 -10.95 -12.25
C ASP A 37 5.13 -10.47 -11.04
N LEU A 38 5.46 -9.19 -10.99
CA LEU A 38 6.19 -8.56 -9.90
C LEU A 38 5.38 -8.65 -8.59
N GLU A 39 4.12 -8.26 -8.64
CA GLU A 39 3.18 -8.32 -7.50
C GLU A 39 2.94 -9.76 -7.04
N GLN A 40 2.82 -10.72 -7.96
CA GLN A 40 2.63 -12.13 -7.62
C GLN A 40 3.88 -12.71 -6.95
N ASN A 41 5.05 -12.44 -7.49
CA ASN A 41 6.31 -12.91 -6.91
C ASN A 41 6.52 -12.31 -5.51
N PHE A 42 6.23 -11.02 -5.34
CA PHE A 42 6.25 -10.36 -4.05
C PHE A 42 5.34 -11.07 -3.04
N THR A 43 4.09 -11.35 -3.42
CA THR A 43 3.13 -12.01 -2.54
C THR A 43 3.57 -13.42 -2.17
N ARG A 44 4.06 -14.21 -3.14
CA ARG A 44 4.55 -15.57 -2.88
C ARG A 44 5.69 -15.62 -1.86
N GLN A 45 6.55 -14.62 -1.87
CA GLN A 45 7.73 -14.55 -0.98
C GLN A 45 7.43 -14.03 0.42
N LEU A 46 6.27 -13.43 0.64
CA LEU A 46 5.86 -13.02 1.99
C LEU A 46 5.75 -14.22 2.93
N SER A 47 6.12 -14.03 4.19
CA SER A 47 5.83 -15.03 5.23
C SER A 47 4.32 -15.27 5.36
N ASN A 48 3.94 -16.42 5.90
CA ASN A 48 2.53 -16.71 6.18
C ASN A 48 1.91 -15.68 7.13
N GLU A 49 2.68 -15.21 8.09
CA GLU A 49 2.27 -14.14 9.01
C GLU A 49 2.00 -12.84 8.25
N ALA A 50 2.91 -12.40 7.38
CA ALA A 50 2.75 -11.17 6.61
C ALA A 50 1.54 -11.25 5.67
N LYS A 51 1.31 -12.39 5.04
CA LYS A 51 0.11 -12.63 4.22
C LYS A 51 -1.16 -12.54 5.06
N TYR A 52 -1.18 -13.18 6.22
CA TYR A 52 -2.32 -13.13 7.12
C TYR A 52 -2.60 -11.72 7.63
N PHE A 53 -1.57 -10.97 8.01
CA PHE A 53 -1.72 -9.58 8.43
C PHE A 53 -2.27 -8.67 7.32
N ARG A 54 -1.87 -8.94 6.08
CA ARG A 54 -2.31 -8.14 4.93
C ARG A 54 -3.73 -8.50 4.45
N PHE A 55 -4.03 -9.79 4.36
CA PHE A 55 -5.27 -10.28 3.74
C PHE A 55 -6.31 -10.78 4.76
N MET A 56 -5.95 -10.88 6.03
CA MET A 56 -6.78 -11.43 7.11
C MET A 56 -7.31 -12.85 6.79
N SER A 57 -6.58 -13.57 5.97
CA SER A 57 -6.87 -14.93 5.55
C SER A 57 -5.61 -15.68 5.16
N SER A 58 -5.67 -17.02 5.19
CA SER A 58 -4.54 -17.86 4.79
C SER A 58 -4.53 -18.02 3.27
N ILE A 59 -3.71 -17.24 2.58
CA ILE A 59 -3.48 -17.37 1.15
C ILE A 59 -2.02 -17.72 0.87
N GLN A 60 -1.76 -18.39 -0.23
CA GLN A 60 -0.40 -18.69 -0.68
C GLN A 60 0.05 -17.69 -1.75
N GLU A 61 -0.84 -17.35 -2.64
CA GLU A 61 -0.61 -16.42 -3.74
C GLU A 61 -1.91 -15.70 -4.09
N LEU A 62 -1.80 -14.69 -4.95
CA LEU A 62 -2.96 -13.97 -5.47
C LEU A 62 -3.66 -14.79 -6.55
N THR A 63 -4.99 -14.80 -6.53
CA THR A 63 -5.77 -15.36 -7.65
C THR A 63 -5.63 -14.47 -8.89
N PRO A 64 -5.92 -14.97 -10.11
CA PRO A 64 -5.92 -14.15 -11.31
C PRO A 64 -6.83 -12.92 -11.20
N GLU A 65 -7.98 -13.05 -10.55
CA GLU A 65 -8.91 -11.95 -10.32
C GLU A 65 -8.32 -10.90 -9.39
N MET A 66 -7.65 -11.32 -8.32
CA MET A 66 -6.94 -10.41 -7.40
C MET A 66 -5.81 -9.68 -8.10
N LEU A 67 -5.02 -10.37 -8.94
CA LEU A 67 -3.94 -9.76 -9.70
C LEU A 67 -4.46 -8.68 -10.63
N THR A 68 -5.52 -8.95 -11.37
CA THR A 68 -6.18 -7.97 -12.24
C THR A 68 -6.65 -6.77 -11.42
N ARG A 69 -7.36 -7.01 -10.33
CA ARG A 69 -7.87 -5.95 -9.47
C ARG A 69 -6.75 -5.09 -8.86
N PHE A 70 -5.64 -5.69 -8.48
CA PHE A 70 -4.55 -4.97 -7.80
C PHE A 70 -3.60 -4.23 -8.75
N THR A 71 -3.54 -4.63 -10.01
CA THR A 71 -2.61 -4.05 -10.98
C THR A 71 -3.28 -3.17 -12.03
N GLN A 72 -4.56 -3.40 -12.34
CA GLN A 72 -5.32 -2.63 -13.33
C GLN A 72 -6.22 -1.61 -12.64
N ILE A 73 -5.61 -0.61 -12.02
CA ILE A 73 -6.31 0.43 -11.28
C ILE A 73 -6.62 1.65 -12.16
N ASP A 74 -7.62 2.43 -11.78
CA ASP A 74 -8.04 3.62 -12.53
C ASP A 74 -7.27 4.89 -12.17
N TYR A 75 -6.41 4.87 -11.15
CA TYR A 75 -5.63 6.00 -10.61
C TYR A 75 -6.46 7.21 -10.12
N HIS A 76 -7.78 7.16 -10.28
CA HIS A 76 -8.69 8.23 -9.85
C HIS A 76 -9.39 7.90 -8.53
N ASN A 77 -10.04 6.74 -8.46
CA ASN A 77 -10.74 6.28 -7.25
C ASN A 77 -9.86 5.46 -6.32
N GLU A 78 -8.68 5.08 -6.79
CA GLU A 78 -7.72 4.32 -6.02
C GLU A 78 -6.29 4.67 -6.44
N MET A 79 -5.36 4.42 -5.56
CA MET A 79 -3.93 4.52 -5.82
C MET A 79 -3.21 3.33 -5.18
N ALA A 80 -2.23 2.81 -5.88
CA ALA A 80 -1.32 1.82 -5.33
C ALA A 80 0.11 2.21 -5.72
N LEU A 81 0.98 2.31 -4.70
CA LEU A 81 2.40 2.60 -4.86
C LEU A 81 3.20 1.35 -4.51
N ILE A 82 4.10 0.95 -5.37
CA ILE A 82 5.08 -0.09 -5.08
C ILE A 82 6.46 0.53 -4.88
N ALA A 83 7.21 -0.05 -3.95
CA ALA A 83 8.63 0.23 -3.78
C ALA A 83 9.42 -0.89 -4.46
N VAL A 84 10.28 -0.54 -5.40
CA VAL A 84 11.09 -1.49 -6.15
C VAL A 84 12.56 -1.13 -6.06
N THR A 85 13.40 -2.16 -6.09
CA THR A 85 14.84 -2.04 -6.32
C THR A 85 15.23 -2.91 -7.50
N GLU A 86 16.41 -2.69 -8.02
CA GLU A 86 16.96 -3.49 -9.12
C GLU A 86 17.98 -4.48 -8.56
N ASP A 87 17.77 -5.76 -8.84
CA ASP A 87 18.71 -6.83 -8.54
C ASP A 87 19.03 -7.60 -9.83
N GLN A 88 20.32 -7.67 -10.18
CA GLN A 88 20.83 -8.35 -11.39
C GLN A 88 20.02 -8.00 -12.67
N HIS A 89 19.73 -6.71 -12.86
CA HIS A 89 18.94 -6.16 -13.98
C HIS A 89 17.44 -6.53 -13.98
N HIS A 90 16.92 -7.03 -12.85
CA HIS A 90 15.50 -7.28 -12.67
C HIS A 90 14.94 -6.43 -11.53
N GLU A 91 13.75 -5.88 -11.72
CA GLU A 91 13.06 -5.21 -10.64
C GLU A 91 12.58 -6.23 -9.59
N VAL A 92 12.73 -5.86 -8.32
CA VAL A 92 12.23 -6.63 -7.17
C VAL A 92 11.33 -5.70 -6.36
N GLU A 93 10.10 -6.15 -6.11
CA GLU A 93 9.16 -5.40 -5.27
C GLU A 93 9.46 -5.65 -3.79
N LEU A 94 9.55 -4.57 -3.03
CA LEU A 94 9.90 -4.58 -1.61
C LEU A 94 8.70 -4.31 -0.71
N GLY A 95 7.69 -3.65 -1.24
CA GLY A 95 6.50 -3.28 -0.50
C GLY A 95 5.47 -2.60 -1.38
N VAL A 96 4.23 -2.56 -0.90
CA VAL A 96 3.12 -1.90 -1.57
C VAL A 96 2.22 -1.22 -0.55
N ALA A 97 1.85 0.01 -0.85
CA ALA A 97 0.84 0.78 -0.11
C ALA A 97 -0.23 1.22 -1.09
N ARG A 98 -1.48 1.05 -0.71
CA ARG A 98 -2.61 1.44 -1.56
C ARG A 98 -3.75 2.05 -0.78
N TYR A 99 -4.55 2.86 -1.42
CA TYR A 99 -5.83 3.30 -0.90
C TYR A 99 -6.94 3.17 -1.94
N VAL A 100 -8.16 3.02 -1.45
CA VAL A 100 -9.40 3.12 -2.23
C VAL A 100 -10.24 4.22 -1.59
N ILE A 101 -10.77 5.12 -2.42
CA ILE A 101 -11.64 6.20 -1.96
C ILE A 101 -12.98 5.62 -1.52
N ASN A 102 -13.44 5.99 -0.33
CA ASN A 102 -14.72 5.56 0.21
C ASN A 102 -15.90 6.24 -0.54
N PRO A 103 -17.13 5.68 -0.41
CA PRO A 103 -18.32 6.26 -1.05
C PRO A 103 -18.61 7.72 -0.71
N ASP A 104 -18.14 8.21 0.47
CA ASP A 104 -18.27 9.60 0.89
C ASP A 104 -17.44 10.59 0.04
N LYS A 105 -16.52 10.09 -0.77
CA LYS A 105 -15.59 10.86 -1.60
C LYS A 105 -14.66 11.81 -0.82
N ARG A 106 -14.61 11.68 0.49
CA ARG A 106 -13.82 12.52 1.40
C ARG A 106 -12.76 11.73 2.16
N SER A 107 -12.98 10.44 2.33
CA SER A 107 -12.06 9.55 3.03
C SER A 107 -11.59 8.42 2.11
N CYS A 108 -10.51 7.76 2.52
CA CYS A 108 -9.99 6.57 1.84
C CYS A 108 -9.57 5.52 2.85
N GLU A 109 -9.61 4.26 2.42
CA GLU A 109 -9.12 3.12 3.18
C GLU A 109 -7.81 2.64 2.58
N PHE A 110 -6.79 2.48 3.41
CA PHE A 110 -5.47 2.04 2.97
C PHE A 110 -5.15 0.61 3.39
N ALA A 111 -4.16 0.04 2.71
CA ALA A 111 -3.49 -1.18 3.09
C ALA A 111 -1.98 -1.05 2.78
N LEU A 112 -1.16 -1.67 3.61
CA LEU A 112 0.29 -1.63 3.50
C LEU A 112 0.88 -2.99 3.82
N VAL A 113 1.85 -3.42 3.03
CA VAL A 113 2.72 -4.55 3.36
C VAL A 113 4.13 -4.31 2.83
N VAL A 114 5.12 -4.66 3.64
CA VAL A 114 6.54 -4.64 3.28
C VAL A 114 7.10 -6.05 3.43
N ALA A 115 7.91 -6.50 2.47
CA ALA A 115 8.56 -7.80 2.54
C ALA A 115 9.32 -7.95 3.85
N ASP A 116 9.25 -9.15 4.45
CA ASP A 116 9.78 -9.41 5.81
C ASP A 116 11.25 -9.02 5.94
N GLU A 117 12.06 -9.37 4.96
CA GLU A 117 13.50 -9.08 4.94
C GLU A 117 13.84 -7.60 4.75
N TRP A 118 12.88 -6.80 4.28
CA TRP A 118 13.04 -5.37 4.02
C TRP A 118 12.38 -4.47 5.06
N GLN A 119 11.80 -5.05 6.10
CA GLN A 119 11.21 -4.30 7.20
C GLN A 119 12.28 -3.56 8.01
N ARG A 120 11.86 -2.53 8.75
CA ARG A 120 12.71 -1.68 9.61
C ARG A 120 13.80 -0.89 8.86
N GLN A 121 13.65 -0.70 7.56
CA GLN A 121 14.55 0.12 6.74
C GLN A 121 13.91 1.43 6.27
N GLY A 122 12.72 1.74 6.77
CA GLY A 122 11.99 2.97 6.45
C GLY A 122 11.13 2.89 5.19
N ILE A 123 11.02 1.74 4.54
CA ILE A 123 10.21 1.58 3.31
C ILE A 123 8.74 1.86 3.58
N GLY A 124 8.17 1.27 4.63
CA GLY A 124 6.77 1.51 5.00
C GLY A 124 6.48 2.98 5.27
N HIS A 125 7.39 3.66 5.96
CA HIS A 125 7.31 5.09 6.22
C HIS A 125 7.31 5.92 4.92
N LYS A 126 8.22 5.61 4.00
CA LYS A 126 8.33 6.30 2.71
C LYS A 126 7.09 6.07 1.84
N LEU A 127 6.62 4.83 1.76
CA LEU A 127 5.41 4.47 1.02
C LEU A 127 4.19 5.23 1.57
N MET A 128 3.98 5.21 2.88
CA MET A 128 2.83 5.86 3.50
C MET A 128 2.89 7.37 3.39
N ASN A 129 4.04 7.99 3.60
CA ASN A 129 4.18 9.44 3.43
C ASN A 129 3.88 9.88 2.00
N HIS A 130 4.34 9.13 1.01
CA HIS A 130 4.05 9.42 -0.40
C HIS A 130 2.55 9.22 -0.70
N LEU A 131 1.97 8.13 -0.23
CA LEU A 131 0.55 7.82 -0.41
C LEU A 131 -0.35 8.88 0.24
N MET A 132 -0.06 9.27 1.48
CA MET A 132 -0.79 10.33 2.19
C MET A 132 -0.67 11.67 1.48
N GLY A 133 0.52 12.00 0.97
CA GLY A 133 0.74 13.22 0.18
C GLY A 133 -0.15 13.26 -1.06
N ILE A 134 -0.24 12.16 -1.80
CA ILE A 134 -1.11 12.06 -2.98
C ILE A 134 -2.59 12.21 -2.57
N ALA A 135 -3.01 11.55 -1.52
CA ALA A 135 -4.38 11.64 -1.03
C ALA A 135 -4.75 13.08 -0.63
N ARG A 136 -3.85 13.75 0.07
CA ARG A 136 -4.01 15.16 0.47
C ARG A 136 -4.11 16.09 -0.74
N ASP A 137 -3.22 15.93 -1.72
CA ASP A 137 -3.20 16.75 -2.93
C ASP A 137 -4.46 16.56 -3.77
N ARG A 138 -5.12 15.42 -3.64
CA ARG A 138 -6.41 15.12 -4.28
C ARG A 138 -7.63 15.60 -3.50
N GLY A 139 -7.42 16.25 -2.37
CA GLY A 139 -8.49 16.81 -1.55
C GLY A 139 -9.16 15.82 -0.60
N LEU A 140 -8.58 14.64 -0.38
CA LEU A 140 -9.08 13.72 0.64
C LEU A 140 -8.75 14.26 2.03
N GLU A 141 -9.69 14.10 2.95
CA GLU A 141 -9.62 14.69 4.29
C GLU A 141 -9.17 13.69 5.36
N ARG A 142 -9.34 12.39 5.07
CA ARG A 142 -9.07 11.32 6.05
C ARG A 142 -8.59 10.07 5.37
N MET A 143 -7.64 9.41 6.02
CA MET A 143 -7.18 8.07 5.66
C MET A 143 -7.38 7.15 6.85
N GLU A 144 -7.96 5.98 6.60
CA GLU A 144 -8.26 5.00 7.63
C GLU A 144 -7.88 3.60 7.19
N GLY A 145 -7.75 2.69 8.14
CA GLY A 145 -7.43 1.30 7.87
C GLY A 145 -7.70 0.42 9.07
N GLU A 146 -7.67 -0.88 8.84
CA GLU A 146 -7.80 -1.90 9.86
C GLU A 146 -6.48 -2.63 10.03
N VAL A 147 -6.07 -2.83 11.27
CA VAL A 147 -4.84 -3.53 11.63
C VAL A 147 -5.18 -4.59 12.68
N LEU A 148 -4.74 -5.81 12.47
CA LEU A 148 -4.89 -6.87 13.47
C LEU A 148 -4.20 -6.47 14.78
N SER A 149 -4.86 -6.71 15.91
CA SER A 149 -4.40 -6.25 17.22
C SER A 149 -3.04 -6.82 17.63
N ASN A 150 -2.63 -7.96 17.06
CA ASN A 150 -1.33 -8.58 17.27
C ASN A 150 -0.26 -8.20 16.23
N ASN A 151 -0.61 -7.33 15.28
CA ASN A 151 0.36 -6.80 14.32
C ASN A 151 1.06 -5.57 14.92
N PHE A 152 1.91 -5.81 15.90
CA PHE A 152 2.57 -4.75 16.68
C PHE A 152 3.47 -3.86 15.83
N LYS A 153 4.16 -4.43 14.85
CA LYS A 153 5.04 -3.66 13.94
C LYS A 153 4.25 -2.63 13.13
N MET A 154 3.10 -3.03 12.62
CA MET A 154 2.22 -2.12 11.88
C MET A 154 1.62 -1.05 12.79
N LEU A 155 1.19 -1.44 13.99
CA LEU A 155 0.65 -0.49 14.98
C LEU A 155 1.71 0.55 15.39
N ASP A 156 2.96 0.13 15.59
CA ASP A 156 4.07 1.04 15.90
C ASP A 156 4.34 1.99 14.74
N LEU A 157 4.32 1.50 13.51
CA LEU A 157 4.46 2.33 12.31
C LEU A 157 3.33 3.36 12.23
N MET A 158 2.08 2.94 12.45
CA MET A 158 0.93 3.84 12.44
C MET A 158 1.06 4.96 13.47
N LYS A 159 1.48 4.62 14.68
CA LYS A 159 1.75 5.62 15.74
C LYS A 159 2.85 6.58 15.34
N SER A 160 3.93 6.09 14.73
CA SER A 160 5.05 6.93 14.27
C SER A 160 4.63 7.89 13.15
N LEU A 161 3.59 7.56 12.40
CA LEU A 161 2.97 8.38 11.35
C LEU A 161 1.84 9.26 11.87
N TYR A 162 1.62 9.29 13.18
CA TYR A 162 0.58 10.06 13.88
C TYR A 162 -0.86 9.60 13.62
N PHE A 163 -1.05 8.36 13.21
CA PHE A 163 -2.39 7.77 13.18
C PHE A 163 -2.93 7.59 14.60
N GLN A 164 -4.18 7.87 14.79
CA GLN A 164 -4.91 7.49 16.00
C GLN A 164 -5.27 6.02 15.91
N VAL A 165 -4.99 5.27 16.98
CA VAL A 165 -5.29 3.83 17.07
C VAL A 165 -6.42 3.65 18.06
N THR A 166 -7.53 3.10 17.60
CA THR A 166 -8.71 2.86 18.44
C THR A 166 -9.17 1.41 18.35
N PRO A 167 -9.78 0.84 19.40
CA PRO A 167 -10.39 -0.47 19.32
C PRO A 167 -11.53 -0.47 18.28
N TYR A 168 -11.66 -1.57 17.55
CA TYR A 168 -12.83 -1.78 16.70
C TYR A 168 -14.03 -2.14 17.58
N PRO A 169 -15.20 -1.48 17.45
CA PRO A 169 -16.28 -1.60 18.44
C PRO A 169 -16.83 -3.03 18.60
N GLU A 170 -16.79 -3.84 17.55
CA GLU A 170 -17.42 -5.16 17.51
C GLU A 170 -16.41 -6.31 17.49
N ASP A 171 -15.12 -6.04 17.37
CA ASP A 171 -14.08 -7.07 17.25
C ASP A 171 -12.76 -6.64 17.89
N ASN A 172 -12.43 -7.24 19.02
CA ASN A 172 -11.19 -6.97 19.75
C ASN A 172 -9.92 -7.44 19.02
N SER A 173 -10.06 -8.28 18.01
CA SER A 173 -8.91 -8.75 17.22
C SER A 173 -8.42 -7.72 16.20
N ILE A 174 -9.18 -6.63 16.01
CA ILE A 174 -8.91 -5.57 15.04
C ILE A 174 -8.78 -4.23 15.75
N LYS A 175 -7.84 -3.41 15.29
CA LYS A 175 -7.73 -1.99 15.62
C LYS A 175 -8.06 -1.16 14.41
N GLN A 176 -8.76 -0.06 14.61
CA GLN A 176 -8.92 0.96 13.59
C GLN A 176 -7.81 1.99 13.71
N VAL A 177 -7.21 2.36 12.60
CA VAL A 177 -6.20 3.43 12.54
C VAL A 177 -6.70 4.51 11.60
N VAL A 178 -6.60 5.77 12.05
CA VAL A 178 -7.18 6.93 11.34
C VAL A 178 -6.22 8.10 11.43
N ILE A 179 -6.07 8.84 10.35
CA ILE A 179 -5.38 10.13 10.32
C ILE A 179 -6.19 11.14 9.51
N ASP A 180 -6.27 12.38 9.98
CA ASP A 180 -6.73 13.51 9.19
C ASP A 180 -5.58 13.98 8.29
N LEU A 181 -5.89 14.19 7.01
CA LEU A 181 -4.90 14.51 5.98
C LEU A 181 -4.64 16.01 5.84
#